data_04c3b784ad771d44af1048770abd4ac7
#
_entry.id   04c3b784ad771d44af1048770abd4ac7
#
_cell.length_a   1.000
_cell.length_b   1.000
_cell.length_c   1.000
_cell.angle_alpha   90.00
_cell.angle_beta   90.00
_cell.angle_gamma   90.00
#
_symmetry.space_group_name_H-M   'P 1'
#
loop_
_entity.id
_entity.type
_entity.pdbx_description
1 polymer ?
#
loop_
_entity_poly.entity_id
_entity_poly.type
_entity_poly.pdbx_seq_one_letter_code
_entity_poly.pdbx_strand_id
1 'polypeptide(L)'
;LYHIAPDDGFPYSLYGAQQASGAVMQVSRSKYATISQQDFRPIDVGGENGMLAPDPRHPGLVYGDSSGQGGPTVTREVLATGWEETLDPVASRPKTVWRNTWTLPRAFSPADRTSLYFSHQNIFRSRDAGKTWQIVSPDLSRADEGTPANLDAPTLADDNGLHRHGVVYTIAPSPL
;
A
#
# COMPACT_ATOMS: atom_id res chain seq x y z
N LEU A 1 -1.82 6.24 11.87
CA LEU A 1 -2.54 5.53 10.79
C LEU A 1 -2.82 6.49 9.65
N TYR A 2 -2.46 6.10 8.43
CA TYR A 2 -2.77 6.90 7.24
C TYR A 2 -3.98 6.33 6.48
N HIS A 3 -4.08 5.00 6.42
CA HIS A 3 -5.15 4.30 5.71
C HIS A 3 -5.63 3.11 6.52
N ILE A 4 -6.90 2.75 6.34
CA ILE A 4 -7.51 1.58 6.96
C ILE A 4 -8.25 0.81 5.87
N ALA A 5 -8.03 -0.50 5.82
CA ALA A 5 -8.73 -1.41 4.92
C ALA A 5 -9.49 -2.48 5.73
N PRO A 6 -10.80 -2.66 5.52
CA PRO A 6 -11.52 -3.82 6.03
C PRO A 6 -11.27 -5.04 5.14
N ASP A 7 -11.37 -6.25 5.73
CA ASP A 7 -11.62 -7.47 4.97
C ASP A 7 -13.13 -7.74 4.82
N ASP A 8 -13.48 -8.81 4.09
CA ASP A 8 -14.86 -9.22 3.85
C ASP A 8 -15.34 -10.29 4.85
N GLY A 9 -14.61 -10.52 5.93
CA GLY A 9 -14.96 -11.49 6.95
C GLY A 9 -16.19 -11.09 7.79
N PHE A 10 -16.70 -12.05 8.54
CA PHE A 10 -17.70 -11.76 9.58
C PHE A 10 -17.39 -12.56 10.84
N PRO A 11 -17.01 -11.92 11.93
CA PRO A 11 -16.68 -10.48 12.05
C PRO A 11 -15.53 -10.08 11.10
N TYR A 12 -15.62 -8.88 10.52
CA TYR A 12 -14.54 -8.36 9.69
C TYR A 12 -13.35 -7.88 10.54
N SER A 13 -12.20 -7.79 9.93
CA SER A 13 -11.01 -7.19 10.52
C SER A 13 -10.66 -5.88 9.82
N LEU A 14 -10.03 -4.98 10.55
CA LEU A 14 -9.46 -3.74 10.05
C LEU A 14 -7.94 -3.87 10.02
N TYR A 15 -7.35 -3.40 8.95
CA TYR A 15 -5.91 -3.43 8.72
C TYR A 15 -5.40 -2.01 8.54
N GLY A 16 -4.30 -1.66 9.19
CA GLY A 16 -3.71 -0.33 9.07
C GLY A 16 -2.25 -0.30 9.48
N ALA A 17 -1.46 0.50 8.78
CA ALA A 17 -0.07 0.76 9.12
C ALA A 17 0.04 2.02 10.00
N GLN A 18 0.94 1.98 10.96
CA GLN A 18 1.21 3.06 11.91
C GLN A 18 2.65 3.51 11.75
N GLN A 19 2.85 4.81 11.63
CA GLN A 19 4.20 5.35 11.59
C GLN A 19 4.95 5.01 12.89
N ALA A 20 6.18 4.56 12.76
CA ALA A 20 7.08 4.15 13.83
C ALA A 20 6.58 2.98 14.71
N SER A 21 5.49 2.31 14.34
CA SER A 21 4.90 1.22 15.13
C SER A 21 4.56 -0.04 14.33
N GLY A 22 4.75 0.01 13.00
CA GLY A 22 4.41 -1.10 12.10
C GLY A 22 2.92 -1.21 11.80
N ALA A 23 2.52 -2.32 11.22
CA ALA A 23 1.15 -2.55 10.81
C ALA A 23 0.39 -3.44 11.80
N VAL A 24 -0.93 -3.30 11.76
CA VAL A 24 -1.81 -4.01 12.70
C VAL A 24 -3.06 -4.52 12.01
N MET A 25 -3.58 -5.60 12.57
CA MET A 25 -4.91 -6.11 12.32
C MET A 25 -5.74 -6.04 13.62
N GLN A 26 -6.96 -5.57 13.52
CA GLN A 26 -7.90 -5.48 14.60
C GLN A 26 -9.24 -6.07 14.21
N VAL A 27 -9.73 -7.07 14.92
CA VAL A 27 -11.06 -7.63 14.68
C VAL A 27 -12.15 -6.63 15.06
N SER A 28 -13.25 -6.59 14.29
CA SER A 28 -14.39 -5.71 14.57
C SER A 28 -15.27 -6.17 15.74
N ARG A 29 -15.12 -7.42 16.15
CA ARG A 29 -15.79 -7.99 17.32
C ARG A 29 -14.84 -8.89 18.09
N SER A 30 -14.76 -8.67 19.40
CA SER A 30 -14.02 -9.55 20.28
C SER A 30 -14.86 -10.76 20.69
N LYS A 31 -14.20 -11.87 20.97
CA LYS A 31 -14.79 -12.99 21.69
C LYS A 31 -15.01 -12.69 23.17
N TYR A 32 -14.50 -11.59 23.64
CA TYR A 32 -14.72 -11.04 24.98
C TYR A 32 -15.81 -9.95 24.92
N ALA A 33 -16.23 -9.45 26.06
CA ALA A 33 -17.31 -8.46 26.11
C ALA A 33 -16.99 -7.13 25.40
N THR A 34 -15.69 -6.78 25.34
CA THR A 34 -15.20 -5.53 24.72
C THR A 34 -13.95 -5.81 23.89
N ILE A 35 -13.73 -5.00 22.84
CA ILE A 35 -12.49 -5.00 22.10
C ILE A 35 -11.37 -4.46 23.01
N SER A 36 -10.25 -5.16 23.05
CA SER A 36 -9.11 -4.84 23.91
C SER A 36 -7.79 -5.10 23.19
N GLN A 37 -6.68 -4.88 23.87
CA GLN A 37 -5.35 -5.20 23.37
C GLN A 37 -5.17 -6.69 22.99
N GLN A 38 -5.96 -7.59 23.56
CA GLN A 38 -5.91 -9.02 23.22
C GLN A 38 -6.46 -9.33 21.81
N ASP A 39 -7.22 -8.41 21.25
CA ASP A 39 -7.79 -8.51 19.90
C ASP A 39 -6.90 -7.84 18.83
N PHE A 40 -5.87 -7.16 19.28
CA PHE A 40 -4.90 -6.45 18.46
C PHE A 40 -3.78 -7.42 18.05
N ARG A 41 -3.52 -7.51 16.77
CA ARG A 41 -2.48 -8.36 16.21
C ARG A 41 -1.51 -7.53 15.37
N PRO A 42 -0.23 -7.45 15.74
CA PRO A 42 0.80 -6.95 14.84
C PRO A 42 0.90 -7.84 13.59
N ILE A 43 1.17 -7.22 12.46
CA ILE A 43 1.47 -7.87 11.18
C ILE A 43 2.72 -7.24 10.59
N ASP A 44 3.45 -7.99 9.77
CA ASP A 44 4.77 -7.57 9.33
C ASP A 44 4.71 -6.70 8.06
N VAL A 45 3.81 -6.99 7.12
CA VAL A 45 3.62 -6.14 5.94
C VAL A 45 2.97 -4.79 6.27
N GLY A 46 3.30 -3.77 5.49
CA GLY A 46 2.71 -2.43 5.58
C GLY A 46 3.68 -1.35 6.05
N GLY A 47 4.81 -1.72 6.60
CA GLY A 47 5.81 -0.77 7.07
C GLY A 47 5.22 0.29 8.01
N GLU A 48 5.70 1.51 7.91
CA GLU A 48 5.24 2.60 8.78
C GLU A 48 4.00 3.34 8.26
N ASN A 49 3.69 3.25 6.99
CA ASN A 49 2.75 4.15 6.32
C ASN A 49 2.05 3.50 5.12
N GLY A 50 2.29 2.22 4.89
CA GLY A 50 1.75 1.52 3.75
C GLY A 50 0.22 1.44 3.75
N MET A 51 -0.36 1.42 2.56
CA MET A 51 -1.72 0.97 2.36
C MET A 51 -1.75 -0.55 2.41
N LEU A 52 -2.59 -1.11 3.24
CA LEU A 52 -2.80 -2.54 3.32
C LEU A 52 -3.98 -2.95 2.45
N ALA A 53 -3.86 -4.11 1.81
CA ALA A 53 -4.93 -4.69 1.01
C ALA A 53 -5.12 -6.16 1.42
N PRO A 54 -6.07 -6.47 2.29
CA PRO A 54 -6.45 -7.86 2.58
C PRO A 54 -7.02 -8.50 1.32
N ASP A 55 -6.65 -9.76 1.07
CA ASP A 55 -7.12 -10.51 -0.10
C ASP A 55 -8.59 -10.92 0.10
N PRO A 56 -9.52 -10.44 -0.75
CA PRO A 56 -10.94 -10.71 -0.56
C PRO A 56 -11.35 -12.15 -0.88
N ARG A 57 -10.46 -12.94 -1.48
CA ARG A 57 -10.71 -14.34 -1.86
C ARG A 57 -9.96 -15.34 -0.98
N HIS A 58 -8.88 -14.90 -0.35
CA HIS A 58 -8.03 -15.75 0.46
C HIS A 58 -7.84 -15.13 1.85
N PRO A 59 -8.82 -15.31 2.75
CA PRO A 59 -8.71 -14.81 4.12
C PRO A 59 -7.39 -15.23 4.76
N GLY A 60 -6.70 -14.28 5.37
CA GLY A 60 -5.39 -14.51 5.97
C GLY A 60 -4.20 -14.20 5.06
N LEU A 61 -4.44 -13.72 3.82
CA LEU A 61 -3.42 -13.08 3.00
C LEU A 61 -3.61 -11.56 3.02
N VAL A 62 -2.52 -10.84 3.23
CA VAL A 62 -2.51 -9.36 3.23
C VAL A 62 -1.35 -8.87 2.36
N TYR A 63 -1.61 -7.84 1.57
CA TYR A 63 -0.61 -7.17 0.76
C TYR A 63 -0.29 -5.82 1.37
N GLY A 64 0.98 -5.51 1.46
CA GLY A 64 1.49 -4.26 2.01
C GLY A 64 2.85 -3.90 1.42
N ASP A 65 3.52 -2.91 2.00
CA ASP A 65 4.94 -2.68 1.78
C ASP A 65 5.75 -3.73 2.54
N SER A 66 7.03 -3.90 2.23
CA SER A 66 7.88 -4.83 2.97
C SER A 66 8.04 -4.40 4.43
N SER A 67 8.22 -5.37 5.32
CA SER A 67 8.62 -5.11 6.69
C SER A 67 9.96 -4.37 6.73
N GLY A 68 10.08 -3.38 7.59
CA GLY A 68 11.28 -2.57 7.75
C GLY A 68 11.29 -1.29 6.91
N GLN A 69 12.48 -0.75 6.65
CA GLN A 69 12.68 0.50 5.89
C GLN A 69 12.53 0.29 4.37
N GLY A 70 11.68 -0.65 3.98
CA GLY A 70 11.47 -0.97 2.59
C GLY A 70 10.97 0.22 1.80
N GLY A 71 11.57 0.42 0.66
CA GLY A 71 11.04 1.31 -0.35
C GLY A 71 9.70 0.81 -0.88
N PRO A 72 9.21 1.44 -1.92
CA PRO A 72 7.92 1.17 -2.53
C PRO A 72 7.87 -0.23 -3.15
N THR A 73 7.40 -1.20 -2.40
CA THR A 73 7.32 -2.61 -2.81
C THR A 73 5.89 -3.12 -2.69
N VAL A 74 5.63 -4.27 -3.29
CA VAL A 74 4.44 -5.07 -2.99
C VAL A 74 4.91 -6.35 -2.34
N THR A 75 4.58 -6.53 -1.09
CA THR A 75 4.86 -7.74 -0.32
C THR A 75 3.55 -8.37 0.13
N ARG A 76 3.46 -9.67 0.09
CA ARG A 76 2.35 -10.46 0.58
C ARG A 76 2.76 -11.19 1.84
N GLU A 77 1.94 -11.13 2.87
CA GLU A 77 2.10 -11.91 4.10
C GLU A 77 1.01 -12.97 4.24
N VAL A 78 1.40 -14.16 4.67
CA VAL A 78 0.50 -15.22 5.15
C VAL A 78 0.35 -15.06 6.65
N LEU A 79 -0.75 -14.49 7.12
CA LEU A 79 -0.95 -14.16 8.53
C LEU A 79 -0.80 -15.35 9.48
N ALA A 80 -1.13 -16.56 9.05
CA ALA A 80 -1.03 -17.75 9.90
C ALA A 80 0.41 -18.12 10.28
N THR A 81 1.38 -17.77 9.43
CA THR A 81 2.78 -18.18 9.57
C THR A 81 3.75 -17.01 9.68
N GLY A 82 3.32 -15.78 9.35
CA GLY A 82 4.21 -14.64 9.18
C GLY A 82 5.13 -14.75 7.95
N TRP A 83 4.83 -15.66 7.01
CA TRP A 83 5.67 -15.80 5.81
C TRP A 83 5.40 -14.67 4.83
N GLU A 84 6.47 -14.02 4.41
CA GLU A 84 6.44 -12.92 3.46
C GLU A 84 7.03 -13.31 2.10
N GLU A 85 6.45 -12.73 1.04
CA GLU A 85 6.94 -12.85 -0.33
C GLU A 85 6.87 -11.48 -1.02
N THR A 86 8.00 -11.01 -1.52
CA THR A 86 8.06 -9.79 -2.32
C THR A 86 7.62 -10.06 -3.75
N LEU A 87 6.64 -9.30 -4.22
CA LEU A 87 5.97 -9.43 -5.52
C LEU A 87 6.09 -8.15 -6.34
N ASP A 88 7.19 -7.45 -6.20
CA ASP A 88 7.40 -6.10 -6.70
C ASP A 88 7.26 -6.01 -8.24
N PRO A 89 6.30 -5.24 -8.77
CA PRO A 89 6.12 -5.06 -10.21
C PRO A 89 7.25 -4.30 -10.90
N VAL A 90 8.07 -3.57 -10.13
CA VAL A 90 9.15 -2.74 -10.69
C VAL A 90 10.48 -3.50 -10.81
N ALA A 91 10.62 -4.63 -10.15
CA ALA A 91 11.83 -5.46 -10.21
C ALA A 91 12.21 -5.86 -11.65
N SER A 92 11.22 -6.04 -12.53
CA SER A 92 11.44 -6.33 -13.95
C SER A 92 11.88 -5.12 -14.79
N ARG A 93 11.92 -3.91 -14.19
CA ARG A 93 12.21 -2.64 -14.88
C ARG A 93 13.25 -1.79 -14.14
N PRO A 94 14.44 -2.31 -13.89
CA PRO A 94 15.44 -1.67 -13.01
C PRO A 94 16.00 -0.34 -13.53
N LYS A 95 15.79 -0.03 -14.82
CA LYS A 95 16.27 1.23 -15.45
C LYS A 95 15.23 2.35 -15.44
N THR A 96 14.02 2.09 -14.96
CA THR A 96 12.96 3.11 -14.92
C THR A 96 13.13 3.97 -13.67
N VAL A 97 13.11 5.27 -13.85
CA VAL A 97 13.00 6.22 -12.73
C VAL A 97 11.55 6.26 -12.29
N TRP A 98 11.29 5.72 -11.10
CA TRP A 98 9.95 5.66 -10.54
C TRP A 98 9.66 6.92 -9.74
N ARG A 99 8.48 7.51 -9.96
CA ARG A 99 7.94 8.63 -9.20
C ARG A 99 6.85 8.13 -8.29
N ASN A 100 7.04 8.28 -7.02
CA ASN A 100 6.13 7.82 -5.98
C ASN A 100 6.20 8.74 -4.77
N THR A 101 5.18 8.72 -3.98
CA THR A 101 5.22 9.23 -2.61
C THR A 101 5.66 8.13 -1.65
N TRP A 102 5.81 8.46 -0.41
CA TRP A 102 6.13 7.53 0.66
C TRP A 102 5.05 6.44 0.81
N THR A 103 3.79 6.82 0.69
CA THR A 103 2.64 5.90 0.74
C THR A 103 2.25 5.49 -0.67
N LEU A 104 2.36 4.21 -0.98
CA LEU A 104 1.98 3.69 -2.29
C LEU A 104 0.60 3.05 -2.26
N PRO A 105 -0.32 3.52 -3.11
CA PRO A 105 -1.68 3.00 -3.14
C PRO A 105 -1.74 1.59 -3.70
N ARG A 106 -2.53 0.77 -3.04
CA ARG A 106 -2.93 -0.56 -3.51
C ARG A 106 -4.36 -0.86 -3.10
N ALA A 107 -5.06 -1.58 -3.96
CA ALA A 107 -6.44 -1.98 -3.69
C ALA A 107 -6.82 -3.18 -4.53
N PHE A 108 -7.65 -4.06 -4.00
CA PHE A 108 -8.36 -5.04 -4.80
C PHE A 108 -9.56 -4.42 -5.50
N SER A 109 -9.87 -4.91 -6.70
CA SER A 109 -11.10 -4.55 -7.38
C SER A 109 -12.30 -5.12 -6.63
N PRO A 110 -13.28 -4.30 -6.26
CA PRO A 110 -14.52 -4.80 -5.68
C PRO A 110 -15.40 -5.52 -6.70
N ALA A 111 -15.23 -5.26 -8.01
CA ALA A 111 -16.02 -5.85 -9.07
C ALA A 111 -15.64 -7.32 -9.33
N ASP A 112 -14.36 -7.62 -9.56
CA ASP A 112 -13.89 -8.97 -9.88
C ASP A 112 -13.22 -9.69 -8.73
N ARG A 113 -12.86 -8.98 -7.67
CA ARG A 113 -12.21 -9.47 -6.44
C ARG A 113 -10.89 -10.23 -6.67
N THR A 114 -10.37 -10.21 -7.90
CA THR A 114 -9.12 -10.87 -8.30
C THR A 114 -8.05 -9.90 -8.70
N SER A 115 -8.44 -8.77 -9.28
CA SER A 115 -7.49 -7.75 -9.73
C SER A 115 -6.95 -6.97 -8.53
N LEU A 116 -5.66 -7.13 -8.28
CA LEU A 116 -4.90 -6.29 -7.37
C LEU A 116 -4.28 -5.15 -8.16
N TYR A 117 -4.55 -3.93 -7.76
CA TYR A 117 -3.94 -2.72 -8.31
C TYR A 117 -2.87 -2.17 -7.38
N PHE A 118 -1.85 -1.62 -7.99
CA PHE A 118 -0.74 -0.94 -7.32
C PHE A 118 -0.26 0.21 -8.21
N SER A 119 0.32 1.27 -7.67
CA SER A 119 0.89 2.32 -8.51
C SER A 119 2.19 2.91 -8.00
N HIS A 120 3.02 3.29 -8.97
CA HIS A 120 3.92 4.42 -8.99
C HIS A 120 3.29 5.53 -9.83
N GLN A 121 4.00 6.10 -10.81
CA GLN A 121 3.39 7.02 -11.78
C GLN A 121 2.40 6.35 -12.75
N ASN A 122 2.48 5.02 -12.90
CA ASN A 122 1.54 4.21 -13.66
C ASN A 122 0.77 3.30 -12.71
N ILE A 123 -0.42 2.90 -13.13
CA ILE A 123 -1.18 1.85 -12.44
C ILE A 123 -0.78 0.50 -12.99
N PHE A 124 -0.41 -0.40 -12.10
CA PHE A 124 -0.17 -1.81 -12.35
C PHE A 124 -1.39 -2.62 -11.93
N ARG A 125 -1.65 -3.70 -12.65
CA ARG A 125 -2.69 -4.68 -12.31
C ARG A 125 -2.10 -6.08 -12.34
N SER A 126 -2.36 -6.85 -11.30
CA SER A 126 -2.13 -8.29 -11.24
C SER A 126 -3.47 -9.01 -11.13
N ARG A 127 -3.59 -10.19 -11.76
CA ARG A 127 -4.74 -11.11 -11.66
C ARG A 127 -4.38 -12.47 -11.11
N ASP A 128 -3.13 -12.66 -10.74
CA ASP A 128 -2.55 -13.93 -10.28
C ASP A 128 -1.86 -13.79 -8.92
N ALA A 129 -2.48 -13.01 -8.05
CA ALA A 129 -2.00 -12.77 -6.69
C ALA A 129 -0.62 -12.10 -6.61
N GLY A 130 -0.31 -11.20 -7.56
CA GLY A 130 0.94 -10.44 -7.57
C GLY A 130 2.10 -11.09 -8.31
N LYS A 131 1.93 -12.30 -8.86
CA LYS A 131 3.02 -13.02 -9.55
C LYS A 131 3.42 -12.35 -10.87
N THR A 132 2.45 -11.83 -11.60
CA THR A 132 2.69 -11.05 -12.82
C THR A 132 1.93 -9.73 -12.81
N TRP A 133 2.50 -8.72 -13.47
CA TRP A 133 1.96 -7.37 -13.47
C TRP A 133 1.88 -6.79 -14.89
N GLN A 134 0.77 -6.15 -15.17
CA GLN A 134 0.52 -5.40 -16.40
C GLN A 134 0.34 -3.92 -16.06
N ILE A 135 1.00 -3.02 -16.80
CA ILE A 135 0.69 -1.59 -16.76
C ILE A 135 -0.64 -1.37 -17.48
N VAL A 136 -1.58 -0.72 -16.81
CA VAL A 136 -2.94 -0.48 -17.32
C VAL A 136 -3.30 1.00 -17.44
N SER A 137 -2.35 1.90 -17.20
CA SER A 137 -2.52 3.34 -17.37
C SER A 137 -1.32 3.97 -18.08
N PRO A 138 -1.49 5.14 -18.72
CA PRO A 138 -0.36 6.01 -19.01
C PRO A 138 0.32 6.49 -17.73
N ASP A 139 1.37 7.31 -17.86
CA ASP A 139 1.93 8.08 -16.74
C ASP A 139 0.88 9.08 -16.27
N LEU A 140 0.49 8.97 -15.00
CA LEU A 140 -0.52 9.81 -14.36
C LEU A 140 0.09 10.90 -13.46
N SER A 141 1.42 10.90 -13.34
CA SER A 141 2.13 11.92 -12.58
C SER A 141 2.42 13.15 -13.43
N ARG A 142 2.78 14.24 -12.76
CA ARG A 142 3.34 15.41 -13.44
C ARG A 142 4.85 15.31 -13.51
N ALA A 143 5.43 15.86 -14.59
CA ALA A 143 6.87 16.11 -14.62
C ALA A 143 7.27 17.06 -13.48
N ASP A 144 8.55 17.03 -13.12
CA ASP A 144 9.11 18.00 -12.20
C ASP A 144 9.15 19.37 -12.88
N GLU A 145 8.33 20.30 -12.37
CA GLU A 145 8.25 21.68 -12.85
C GLU A 145 9.27 22.59 -12.15
N GLY A 146 10.14 22.02 -11.32
CA GLY A 146 11.08 22.78 -10.49
C GLY A 146 10.41 23.43 -9.28
N THR A 147 11.18 24.28 -8.61
CA THR A 147 10.72 24.99 -7.42
C THR A 147 9.79 26.14 -7.76
N PRO A 148 8.57 26.20 -7.23
CA PRO A 148 7.70 27.34 -7.42
C PRO A 148 8.33 28.63 -6.89
N ALA A 149 8.21 29.73 -7.64
CA ALA A 149 8.80 31.01 -7.30
C ALA A 149 8.25 31.65 -6.00
N ASN A 150 7.12 31.16 -5.51
CA ASN A 150 6.45 31.65 -4.30
C ASN A 150 6.76 30.85 -3.04
N LEU A 151 7.71 29.92 -3.08
CA LEU A 151 8.13 29.21 -1.87
C LEU A 151 9.02 30.08 -1.01
N ASP A 152 8.79 30.03 0.29
CA ASP A 152 9.62 30.72 1.26
C ASP A 152 11.01 30.02 1.44
N ALA A 153 11.96 30.76 1.96
CA ALA A 153 13.33 30.25 2.13
C ALA A 153 13.42 29.01 3.06
N PRO A 154 12.68 28.89 4.18
CA PRO A 154 12.68 27.68 4.98
C PRO A 154 12.21 26.44 4.21
N THR A 155 11.12 26.53 3.47
CA THR A 155 10.60 25.44 2.65
C THR A 155 11.58 25.05 1.55
N LEU A 156 12.30 26.01 0.97
CA LEU A 156 13.35 25.75 -0.01
C LEU A 156 14.57 25.06 0.62
N ALA A 157 14.92 25.41 1.85
CA ALA A 157 16.04 24.79 2.55
C ALA A 157 15.77 23.33 2.90
N ASP A 158 14.51 22.97 3.16
CA ASP A 158 14.10 21.58 3.45
C ASP A 158 14.01 20.73 2.18
N ASP A 159 14.12 21.30 1.00
CA ASP A 159 13.97 20.57 -0.26
C ASP A 159 15.08 19.56 -0.55
N ASN A 160 16.20 19.60 0.15
CA ASN A 160 17.29 18.61 0.07
C ASN A 160 17.58 18.04 -1.33
N GLY A 161 17.22 18.76 -2.38
CA GLY A 161 17.31 18.31 -3.78
C GLY A 161 16.23 17.28 -4.17
N LEU A 162 15.16 17.15 -3.40
CA LEU A 162 14.05 16.29 -3.75
C LEU A 162 13.28 16.87 -4.94
N HIS A 163 13.10 16.06 -5.95
CA HIS A 163 12.32 16.44 -7.13
C HIS A 163 10.84 16.58 -6.79
N ARG A 164 10.25 17.69 -7.19
CA ARG A 164 8.84 18.02 -6.97
C ARG A 164 8.01 17.56 -8.15
N HIS A 165 7.64 16.31 -8.15
CA HIS A 165 6.79 15.73 -9.17
C HIS A 165 5.41 15.37 -8.63
N GLY A 166 4.43 15.26 -9.51
CA GLY A 166 3.13 14.69 -9.16
C GLY A 166 3.26 13.18 -8.88
N VAL A 167 2.40 12.67 -8.03
CA VAL A 167 2.35 11.25 -7.67
C VAL A 167 0.91 10.75 -7.70
N VAL A 168 0.74 9.44 -7.89
CA VAL A 168 -0.55 8.78 -7.66
C VAL A 168 -0.67 8.50 -6.17
N TYR A 169 -1.57 9.21 -5.51
CA TYR A 169 -1.71 9.14 -4.06
C TYR A 169 -2.75 8.09 -3.61
N THR A 170 -3.75 7.83 -4.44
CA THR A 170 -4.81 6.87 -4.11
C THR A 170 -5.35 6.19 -5.36
N ILE A 171 -5.87 4.99 -5.20
CA ILE A 171 -6.59 4.22 -6.22
C ILE A 171 -7.92 3.80 -5.63
N ALA A 172 -8.99 4.06 -6.37
CA ALA A 172 -10.35 3.66 -5.99
C ALA A 172 -11.00 2.92 -7.18
N PRO A 173 -10.81 1.60 -7.28
CA PRO A 173 -11.47 0.83 -8.34
C PRO A 173 -12.98 0.88 -8.20
N SER A 174 -13.68 1.09 -9.34
CA SER A 174 -15.14 1.10 -9.35
C SER A 174 -15.71 -0.29 -9.03
N PRO A 175 -16.82 -0.38 -8.30
CA PRO A 175 -17.55 -1.63 -8.11
C PRO A 175 -18.40 -2.03 -9.34
N LEU A 176 -18.47 -1.19 -10.38
CA LEU A 176 -19.24 -1.35 -11.61
C LEU A 176 -18.34 -1.74 -12.77
#